data_98860e460ce31511eff8328f2eddf53c
#
_entry.id   98860e460ce31511eff8328f2eddf53c
#
_cell.length_a   1.000
_cell.length_b   1.000
_cell.length_c   1.000
_cell.angle_alpha   90.00
_cell.angle_beta   90.00
_cell.angle_gamma   90.00
#
_symmetry.space_group_name_H-M   'P 1'
#
loop_
_entity.id
_entity.type
_entity.pdbx_description
1 polymer ?
#
loop_
_entity_poly.entity_id
_entity_poly.type
_entity_poly.pdbx_seq_one_letter_code
_entity_poly.pdbx_strand_id
1 'polypeptide(L)'
;MKKLFILLVAVCVASSAMAQAPVKYQGEVDLGCSLGVGTLSSGRVNVHTIQGIKVGDYFSTGVGIGADYYISGQDMTIPLFLNFKGYIPTKSKVTPYASLDLGTGIGVAGIFKKETGLMLTPAVGVKIGMFKVQAGYNLQQLTESAVSLNFHALQIKAGVVF
;
A
#
# COMPACT_ATOMS: atom_id res chain seq x y z
N MET A 1 16.09 24.46 -5.79
CA MET A 1 16.99 23.72 -6.68
C MET A 1 17.99 22.84 -5.90
N LYS A 2 18.74 23.35 -4.91
CA LYS A 2 19.74 22.55 -4.14
C LYS A 2 19.13 21.30 -3.44
N LYS A 3 17.94 21.42 -2.84
CA LYS A 3 17.27 20.30 -2.16
C LYS A 3 16.83 19.17 -3.12
N LEU A 4 16.39 19.54 -4.34
CA LEU A 4 16.03 18.59 -5.38
C LEU A 4 17.25 17.84 -5.92
N PHE A 5 18.38 18.54 -6.07
CA PHE A 5 19.64 17.95 -6.51
C PHE A 5 20.20 16.96 -5.47
N ILE A 6 20.12 17.29 -4.19
CA ILE A 6 20.53 16.38 -3.09
C ILE A 6 19.65 15.12 -3.08
N LEU A 7 18.35 15.29 -3.28
CA LEU A 7 17.41 14.15 -3.37
C LEU A 7 17.74 13.25 -4.57
N LEU A 8 18.03 13.85 -5.73
CA LEU A 8 18.39 13.13 -6.95
C LEU A 8 19.71 12.34 -6.76
N VAL A 9 20.73 12.96 -6.18
CA VAL A 9 22.01 12.30 -5.87
C VAL A 9 21.80 11.17 -4.86
N ALA A 10 21.00 11.37 -3.81
CA ALA A 10 20.70 10.33 -2.84
C ALA A 10 19.99 9.12 -3.49
N VAL A 11 19.06 9.35 -4.42
CA VAL A 11 18.39 8.29 -5.19
C VAL A 11 19.38 7.54 -6.09
N CYS A 12 20.30 8.26 -6.77
CA CYS A 12 21.32 7.64 -7.63
C CYS A 12 22.33 6.80 -6.82
N VAL A 13 22.74 7.26 -5.65
CA VAL A 13 23.64 6.50 -4.76
C VAL A 13 22.93 5.27 -4.19
N ALA A 14 21.67 5.41 -3.79
CA ALA A 14 20.88 4.27 -3.31
C ALA A 14 20.68 3.20 -4.40
N SER A 15 20.43 3.61 -5.65
CA SER A 15 20.26 2.67 -6.78
C SER A 15 21.55 1.93 -7.12
N SER A 16 22.73 2.56 -7.04
CA SER A 16 24.00 1.89 -7.29
C SER A 16 24.36 0.86 -6.21
N ALA A 17 24.04 1.13 -4.95
CA ALA A 17 24.21 0.16 -3.86
C ALA A 17 23.29 -1.07 -3.98
N MET A 18 22.13 -0.92 -4.63
CA MET A 18 21.18 -2.01 -4.87
C MET A 18 21.53 -2.88 -6.09
N ALA A 19 22.38 -2.39 -6.99
CA ALA A 19 22.73 -3.11 -8.24
C ALA A 19 23.45 -4.46 -8.03
N GLN A 20 24.07 -4.67 -6.87
CA GLN A 20 24.73 -5.92 -6.51
C GLN A 20 23.93 -6.79 -5.52
N ALA A 21 22.77 -6.33 -5.07
CA ALA A 21 21.97 -7.07 -4.12
C ALA A 21 21.20 -8.21 -4.83
N PRO A 22 21.08 -9.41 -4.21
CA PRO A 22 20.33 -10.51 -4.79
C PRO A 22 18.86 -10.10 -4.94
N VAL A 23 18.32 -10.23 -6.15
CA VAL A 23 16.92 -9.98 -6.44
C VAL A 23 16.17 -11.28 -6.33
N LYS A 24 15.09 -11.30 -5.55
CA LYS A 24 14.21 -12.45 -5.36
C LYS A 24 12.77 -12.03 -5.65
N TYR A 25 11.99 -12.94 -6.20
CA TYR A 25 10.54 -12.76 -6.29
C TYR A 25 9.94 -12.69 -4.88
N GLN A 26 8.94 -11.85 -4.72
CA GLN A 26 8.16 -11.76 -3.49
C GLN A 26 6.68 -11.55 -3.83
N GLY A 27 5.88 -12.54 -3.49
CA GLY A 27 4.43 -12.46 -3.55
C GLY A 27 3.83 -12.23 -2.16
N GLU A 28 2.69 -11.53 -2.10
CA GLU A 28 1.98 -11.27 -0.86
C GLU A 28 0.47 -11.36 -1.07
N VAL A 29 -0.22 -11.87 -0.07
CA VAL A 29 -1.68 -11.82 0.02
C VAL A 29 -2.07 -11.25 1.37
N ASP A 30 -2.90 -10.22 1.36
CA ASP A 30 -3.34 -9.47 2.53
C ASP A 30 -4.85 -9.50 2.69
N LEU A 31 -5.28 -9.71 3.91
CA LEU A 31 -6.64 -9.46 4.38
C LEU A 31 -6.60 -8.30 5.38
N GLY A 32 -7.56 -7.41 5.31
CA GLY A 32 -7.59 -6.28 6.22
C GLY A 32 -8.97 -5.70 6.42
N CYS A 33 -9.03 -4.80 7.37
CA CYS A 33 -10.17 -3.93 7.58
C CYS A 33 -9.71 -2.48 7.70
N SER A 34 -10.56 -1.59 7.27
CA SER A 34 -10.34 -0.15 7.35
C SER A 34 -11.54 0.51 8.00
N LEU A 35 -11.25 1.46 8.88
CA LEU A 35 -12.26 2.29 9.54
C LEU A 35 -12.11 3.71 9.01
N GLY A 36 -13.15 4.20 8.34
CA GLY A 36 -13.22 5.58 7.89
C GLY A 36 -13.13 6.55 9.06
N VAL A 37 -12.35 7.60 8.90
CA VAL A 37 -12.18 8.67 9.89
C VAL A 37 -12.79 9.95 9.30
N GLY A 38 -13.79 10.52 9.97
CA GLY A 38 -14.47 11.74 9.54
C GLY A 38 -15.97 11.57 9.30
N THR A 39 -16.57 12.52 8.59
CA THR A 39 -18.03 12.62 8.38
C THR A 39 -18.60 11.45 7.54
N LEU A 40 -17.79 10.79 6.73
CA LEU A 40 -18.13 9.63 5.90
C LEU A 40 -17.46 8.36 6.45
N SER A 41 -17.70 8.06 7.73
CA SER A 41 -17.11 6.90 8.36
C SER A 41 -17.83 5.62 7.92
N SER A 42 -17.19 4.85 7.05
CA SER A 42 -17.66 3.54 6.60
C SER A 42 -16.61 2.48 6.91
N GLY A 43 -17.05 1.36 7.48
CA GLY A 43 -16.22 0.16 7.62
C GLY A 43 -15.97 -0.47 6.25
N ARG A 44 -14.74 -0.94 6.01
CA ARG A 44 -14.33 -1.55 4.75
C ARG A 44 -13.52 -2.81 5.01
N VAL A 45 -13.80 -3.87 4.28
CA VAL A 45 -12.99 -5.09 4.25
C VAL A 45 -12.14 -5.07 2.99
N ASN A 46 -10.87 -5.41 3.13
CA ASN A 46 -9.88 -5.34 2.07
C ASN A 46 -9.27 -6.72 1.81
N VAL A 47 -9.15 -7.11 0.55
CA VAL A 47 -8.40 -8.27 0.10
C VAL A 47 -7.43 -7.80 -0.98
N HIS A 48 -6.13 -7.89 -0.74
CA HIS A 48 -5.12 -7.41 -1.68
C HIS A 48 -4.12 -8.51 -2.00
N THR A 49 -3.60 -8.54 -3.22
CA THR A 49 -2.42 -9.31 -3.60
C THR A 49 -1.38 -8.37 -4.18
N ILE A 50 -0.12 -8.62 -3.85
CA ILE A 50 1.01 -7.83 -4.33
C ILE A 50 2.01 -8.80 -4.94
N GLN A 51 2.43 -8.50 -6.18
CA GLN A 51 3.41 -9.30 -6.90
C GLN A 51 4.60 -8.41 -7.23
N GLY A 52 5.81 -8.83 -6.85
CA GLY A 52 6.96 -7.98 -6.99
C GLY A 52 8.29 -8.67 -6.75
N ILE A 53 9.26 -7.86 -6.42
CA ILE A 53 10.64 -8.29 -6.17
C ILE A 53 11.14 -7.72 -4.85
N LYS A 54 11.94 -8.51 -4.17
CA LYS A 54 12.73 -8.09 -3.02
C LYS A 54 14.19 -7.93 -3.47
N VAL A 55 14.78 -6.78 -3.17
CA VAL A 55 16.16 -6.43 -3.49
C VAL A 55 16.96 -6.43 -2.19
N GLY A 56 17.83 -7.40 -2.02
CA GLY A 56 18.55 -7.63 -0.77
C GLY A 56 17.60 -7.87 0.40
N ASP A 57 18.03 -7.40 1.58
CA ASP A 57 17.23 -7.54 2.81
C ASP A 57 16.48 -6.28 3.21
N TYR A 58 16.68 -5.18 2.49
CA TYR A 58 16.25 -3.85 2.90
C TYR A 58 15.04 -3.32 2.13
N PHE A 59 14.80 -3.80 0.91
CA PHE A 59 13.82 -3.19 0.04
C PHE A 59 12.99 -4.20 -0.75
N SER A 60 11.71 -3.91 -0.96
CA SER A 60 10.89 -4.58 -1.96
C SER A 60 9.97 -3.60 -2.68
N THR A 61 9.65 -3.93 -3.93
CA THR A 61 8.70 -3.19 -4.74
C THR A 61 7.87 -4.14 -5.56
N GLY A 62 6.62 -3.76 -5.82
CA GLY A 62 5.70 -4.60 -6.57
C GLY A 62 4.46 -3.85 -7.03
N VAL A 63 3.63 -4.57 -7.77
CA VAL A 63 2.32 -4.13 -8.20
C VAL A 63 1.27 -4.87 -7.39
N GLY A 64 0.31 -4.14 -6.85
CA GLY A 64 -0.79 -4.68 -6.08
C GLY A 64 -2.13 -4.46 -6.78
N ILE A 65 -3.00 -5.44 -6.63
CA ILE A 65 -4.40 -5.36 -7.00
C ILE A 65 -5.24 -5.94 -5.86
N GLY A 66 -6.48 -5.49 -5.72
CA GLY A 66 -7.32 -6.01 -4.67
C GLY A 66 -8.79 -5.74 -4.86
N ALA A 67 -9.55 -5.98 -3.81
CA ALA A 67 -10.96 -5.68 -3.69
C ALA A 67 -11.22 -5.06 -2.32
N ASP A 68 -11.83 -3.92 -2.32
CA ASP A 68 -12.27 -3.19 -1.13
C ASP A 68 -13.79 -3.16 -1.11
N TYR A 69 -14.40 -3.79 -0.11
CA TYR A 69 -15.85 -3.84 0.06
C TYR A 69 -16.28 -2.92 1.21
N TYR A 70 -17.14 -1.96 0.91
CA TYR A 70 -17.70 -1.00 1.86
C TYR A 70 -19.00 -1.56 2.47
N ILE A 71 -19.00 -1.74 3.77
CA ILE A 71 -20.10 -2.40 4.49
C ILE A 71 -21.38 -1.54 4.49
N SER A 72 -21.23 -0.22 4.59
CA SER A 72 -22.38 0.70 4.76
C SER A 72 -23.15 0.99 3.47
N GLY A 73 -22.50 0.90 2.29
CA GLY A 73 -23.10 1.26 1.00
C GLY A 73 -23.27 0.09 0.04
N GLN A 74 -22.78 -1.10 0.38
CA GLN A 74 -22.63 -2.23 -0.55
C GLN A 74 -21.84 -1.85 -1.81
N ASP A 75 -20.93 -0.90 -1.65
CA ASP A 75 -20.04 -0.41 -2.69
C ASP A 75 -18.79 -1.28 -2.76
N MET A 76 -18.21 -1.40 -3.96
CA MET A 76 -16.98 -2.14 -4.18
C MET A 76 -16.04 -1.34 -5.04
N THR A 77 -14.76 -1.28 -4.63
CA THR A 77 -13.68 -0.71 -5.42
C THR A 77 -12.57 -1.72 -5.65
N ILE A 78 -11.95 -1.63 -6.81
CA ILE A 78 -10.76 -2.40 -7.16
C ILE A 78 -9.56 -1.45 -7.12
N PRO A 79 -8.72 -1.50 -6.06
CA PRO A 79 -7.48 -0.75 -6.03
C PRO A 79 -6.42 -1.41 -6.93
N LEU A 80 -5.73 -0.58 -7.71
CA LEU A 80 -4.53 -0.94 -8.46
C LEU A 80 -3.40 0.00 -8.01
N PHE A 81 -2.30 -0.54 -7.50
CA PHE A 81 -1.28 0.28 -6.85
C PHE A 81 0.14 -0.27 -7.01
N LEU A 82 1.11 0.61 -6.93
CA LEU A 82 2.51 0.29 -6.72
C LEU A 82 2.79 0.24 -5.22
N ASN A 83 3.49 -0.78 -4.80
CA ASN A 83 3.90 -0.97 -3.42
C ASN A 83 5.41 -0.83 -3.29
N PHE A 84 5.83 -0.07 -2.30
CA PHE A 84 7.22 0.11 -1.92
C PHE A 84 7.36 -0.24 -0.44
N LYS A 85 8.35 -1.06 -0.08
CA LYS A 85 8.63 -1.42 1.32
C LYS A 85 10.11 -1.28 1.64
N GLY A 86 10.37 -0.65 2.77
CA GLY A 86 11.68 -0.62 3.40
C GLY A 86 11.67 -1.49 4.65
N TYR A 87 12.57 -2.47 4.73
CA TYR A 87 12.72 -3.37 5.86
C TYR A 87 13.90 -2.94 6.74
N ILE A 88 13.75 -3.13 8.04
CA ILE A 88 14.85 -2.99 9.01
C ILE A 88 15.29 -4.42 9.38
N PRO A 89 16.39 -4.94 8.78
CA PRO A 89 16.86 -6.28 9.08
C PRO A 89 17.25 -6.38 10.55
N THR A 90 16.68 -7.37 11.21
CA THR A 90 17.00 -7.68 12.60
C THR A 90 17.60 -9.08 12.69
N LYS A 91 18.35 -9.36 13.73
CA LYS A 91 18.88 -10.72 14.02
C LYS A 91 17.78 -11.68 14.48
N SER A 92 16.57 -11.19 14.69
CA SER A 92 15.41 -11.97 15.12
C SER A 92 14.53 -12.39 13.94
N LYS A 93 13.54 -13.28 14.19
CA LYS A 93 12.53 -13.66 13.20
C LYS A 93 11.54 -12.53 12.91
N VAL A 94 11.57 -11.46 13.68
CA VAL A 94 10.69 -10.29 13.54
C VAL A 94 11.42 -9.22 12.76
N THR A 95 10.89 -8.83 11.61
CA THR A 95 11.45 -7.79 10.74
C THR A 95 10.47 -6.63 10.64
N PRO A 96 10.72 -5.50 11.30
CA PRO A 96 9.94 -4.29 11.13
C PRO A 96 10.09 -3.75 9.70
N TYR A 97 9.01 -3.13 9.18
CA TYR A 97 9.05 -2.47 7.88
C TYR A 97 8.12 -1.27 7.83
N ALA A 98 8.42 -0.36 6.92
CA ALA A 98 7.52 0.69 6.48
C ALA A 98 7.14 0.44 5.02
N SER A 99 5.91 0.76 4.64
CA SER A 99 5.43 0.61 3.27
C SER A 99 4.67 1.84 2.81
N LEU A 100 4.64 2.00 1.49
CA LEU A 100 3.88 3.04 0.81
C LEU A 100 3.19 2.41 -0.40
N ASP A 101 1.86 2.48 -0.43
CA ASP A 101 1.05 2.09 -1.57
C ASP A 101 0.63 3.36 -2.32
N LEU A 102 0.92 3.44 -3.62
CA LEU A 102 0.59 4.53 -4.51
C LEU A 102 -0.22 3.98 -5.68
N GLY A 103 -1.43 4.48 -5.88
CA GLY A 103 -2.25 3.93 -6.95
C GLY A 103 -3.57 4.63 -7.15
N THR A 104 -4.51 3.87 -7.68
CA THR A 104 -5.86 4.33 -7.97
C THR A 104 -6.88 3.30 -7.52
N GLY A 105 -8.01 3.75 -7.02
CA GLY A 105 -9.19 2.93 -6.77
C GLY A 105 -10.18 3.09 -7.91
N ILE A 106 -10.67 2.00 -8.46
CA ILE A 106 -11.67 1.96 -9.53
C ILE A 106 -12.97 1.45 -8.93
N GLY A 107 -13.99 2.27 -8.90
CA GLY A 107 -15.33 1.90 -8.44
C GLY A 107 -16.02 0.97 -9.43
N VAL A 108 -16.46 -0.21 -8.97
CA VAL A 108 -17.10 -1.23 -9.83
C VAL A 108 -18.55 -1.49 -9.46
N ALA A 109 -18.98 -1.16 -8.27
CA ALA A 109 -20.36 -1.35 -7.81
C ALA A 109 -20.80 -0.22 -6.87
N GLY A 110 -22.13 -0.06 -6.75
CA GLY A 110 -22.75 0.94 -5.89
C GLY A 110 -22.68 2.36 -6.46
N ILE A 111 -22.63 3.34 -5.58
CA ILE A 111 -22.54 4.76 -5.93
C ILE A 111 -21.19 5.14 -6.54
N PHE A 112 -20.13 4.36 -6.29
CA PHE A 112 -18.78 4.59 -6.85
C PHE A 112 -18.58 4.00 -8.25
N LYS A 113 -19.63 3.51 -8.90
CA LYS A 113 -19.53 2.90 -10.23
C LYS A 113 -19.03 3.93 -11.25
N LYS A 114 -17.89 3.63 -11.91
CA LYS A 114 -17.16 4.47 -12.88
C LYS A 114 -16.32 5.61 -12.27
N GLU A 115 -16.23 5.72 -10.95
CA GLU A 115 -15.33 6.71 -10.35
C GLU A 115 -13.92 6.15 -10.22
N THR A 116 -12.95 7.01 -10.46
CA THR A 116 -11.53 6.68 -10.33
C THR A 116 -10.86 7.72 -9.46
N GLY A 117 -10.10 7.27 -8.48
CA GLY A 117 -9.45 8.20 -7.56
C GLY A 117 -8.05 7.81 -7.17
N LEU A 118 -7.24 8.81 -6.88
CA LEU A 118 -5.88 8.61 -6.39
C LEU A 118 -5.91 7.99 -4.99
N MET A 119 -5.04 7.01 -4.77
CA MET A 119 -4.86 6.34 -3.49
C MET A 119 -3.42 6.45 -3.02
N LEU A 120 -3.24 6.84 -1.76
CA LEU A 120 -1.97 6.88 -1.05
C LEU A 120 -2.14 6.19 0.30
N THR A 121 -1.34 5.16 0.59
CA THR A 121 -1.43 4.44 1.85
C THR A 121 -0.05 4.23 2.47
N PRO A 122 0.46 5.15 3.28
CA PRO A 122 1.58 4.88 4.16
C PRO A 122 1.18 3.89 5.25
N ALA A 123 2.07 2.95 5.56
CA ALA A 123 1.87 1.96 6.62
C ALA A 123 3.18 1.55 7.27
N VAL A 124 3.07 1.05 8.50
CA VAL A 124 4.16 0.40 9.23
C VAL A 124 3.71 -0.97 9.69
N GLY A 125 4.63 -1.91 9.76
CA GLY A 125 4.28 -3.27 10.10
C GLY A 125 5.47 -4.10 10.55
N VAL A 126 5.16 -5.35 10.86
CA VAL A 126 6.14 -6.37 11.21
C VAL A 126 5.89 -7.63 10.40
N LYS A 127 6.98 -8.24 9.94
CA LYS A 127 7.01 -9.54 9.29
C LYS A 127 7.62 -10.55 10.23
N ILE A 128 6.96 -11.69 10.42
CA ILE A 128 7.38 -12.79 11.30
C ILE A 128 7.37 -14.07 10.47
N GLY A 129 8.55 -14.48 9.98
CA GLY A 129 8.62 -15.58 9.01
C GLY A 129 7.87 -15.25 7.71
N MET A 130 6.83 -16.01 7.39
CA MET A 130 5.96 -15.77 6.24
C MET A 130 4.74 -14.87 6.55
N PHE A 131 4.43 -14.65 7.82
CA PHE A 131 3.30 -13.81 8.23
C PHE A 131 3.71 -12.36 8.36
N LYS A 132 2.78 -11.46 8.10
CA LYS A 132 2.94 -10.03 8.34
C LYS A 132 1.67 -9.42 8.92
N VAL A 133 1.86 -8.37 9.71
CA VAL A 133 0.77 -7.49 10.19
C VAL A 133 1.22 -6.05 9.97
N GLN A 134 0.32 -5.21 9.52
CA GLN A 134 0.59 -3.78 9.31
C GLN A 134 -0.59 -2.92 9.70
N ALA A 135 -0.28 -1.71 10.14
CA ALA A 135 -1.23 -0.63 10.35
C ALA A 135 -0.86 0.54 9.43
N GLY A 136 -1.84 1.13 8.80
CA GLY A 136 -1.64 2.20 7.83
C GLY A 136 -2.76 3.23 7.84
N TYR A 137 -2.52 4.30 7.11
CA TYR A 137 -3.48 5.36 6.89
C TYR A 137 -3.76 5.49 5.40
N ASN A 138 -4.99 5.20 5.00
CA ASN A 138 -5.41 5.26 3.61
C ASN A 138 -5.99 6.65 3.31
N LEU A 139 -5.38 7.30 2.33
CA LEU A 139 -5.83 8.55 1.73
C LEU A 139 -6.35 8.22 0.35
N GLN A 140 -7.62 8.43 0.11
CA GLN A 140 -8.24 8.20 -1.19
C GLN A 140 -9.01 9.44 -1.61
N GLN A 141 -8.67 9.98 -2.78
CA GLN A 141 -9.41 11.07 -3.41
C GLN A 141 -10.24 10.50 -4.55
N LEU A 142 -11.54 10.64 -4.48
CA LEU A 142 -12.45 10.33 -5.59
C LEU A 142 -12.87 11.67 -6.21
N THR A 143 -12.70 11.78 -7.51
CA THR A 143 -13.09 12.99 -8.25
C THR A 143 -14.31 12.69 -9.09
N GLU A 144 -15.45 13.23 -8.69
CA GLU A 144 -16.68 13.23 -9.47
C GLU A 144 -16.88 14.62 -10.06
N SER A 145 -16.94 14.71 -11.38
CA SER A 145 -17.27 15.86 -12.29
C SER A 145 -17.12 17.32 -11.82
N ALA A 146 -17.02 17.63 -10.52
CA ALA A 146 -16.75 18.97 -9.94
C ALA A 146 -16.54 18.93 -8.41
N VAL A 147 -16.66 17.78 -7.75
CA VAL A 147 -16.51 17.66 -6.29
C VAL A 147 -15.45 16.61 -5.98
N SER A 148 -14.39 17.01 -5.29
CA SER A 148 -13.36 16.10 -4.79
C SER A 148 -13.76 15.63 -3.38
N LEU A 149 -14.08 14.36 -3.24
CA LEU A 149 -14.32 13.73 -1.95
C LEU A 149 -13.04 13.10 -1.43
N ASN A 150 -12.60 13.54 -0.27
CA ASN A 150 -11.42 12.99 0.41
C ASN A 150 -11.89 11.95 1.44
N PHE A 151 -11.52 10.70 1.22
CA PHE A 151 -11.74 9.62 2.17
C PHE A 151 -10.47 9.34 2.95
N HIS A 152 -10.60 9.34 4.26
CA HIS A 152 -9.53 9.02 5.19
C HIS A 152 -9.91 7.77 5.96
N ALA A 153 -9.03 6.79 6.04
CA ALA A 153 -9.30 5.58 6.80
C ALA A 153 -8.04 5.05 7.49
N LEU A 154 -8.19 4.63 8.73
CA LEU A 154 -7.22 3.79 9.42
C LEU A 154 -7.40 2.36 8.92
N GLN A 155 -6.31 1.71 8.55
CA GLN A 155 -6.31 0.38 7.96
C GLN A 155 -5.40 -0.55 8.75
N ILE A 156 -5.90 -1.75 9.04
CA ILE A 156 -5.12 -2.85 9.62
C ILE A 156 -5.19 -4.02 8.65
N LYS A 157 -4.04 -4.57 8.27
CA LYS A 157 -3.94 -5.74 7.39
C LYS A 157 -3.07 -6.81 8.05
N ALA A 158 -3.46 -8.06 7.85
CA ALA A 158 -2.64 -9.23 8.11
C ALA A 158 -2.49 -10.03 6.82
N GLY A 159 -1.34 -10.66 6.61
CA GLY A 159 -1.11 -11.35 5.35
C GLY A 159 0.04 -12.33 5.40
N VAL A 160 0.25 -12.97 4.26
CA VAL A 160 1.35 -13.91 4.01
C VAL A 160 2.25 -13.39 2.90
N VAL A 161 3.56 -13.64 3.08
CA VAL A 161 4.63 -13.29 2.15
C VAL A 161 5.32 -14.58 1.72
N PHE A 162 5.45 -14.80 0.42
CA PHE A 162 6.07 -15.99 -0.18
C PHE A 162 6.99 -15.64 -1.35
#